data_5c718fd8b600cbcacba2e7263091aa7e
#
_entry.id   5c718fd8b600cbcacba2e7263091aa7e
#
_cell.length_a   1.000
_cell.length_b   1.000
_cell.length_c   1.000
_cell.angle_alpha   90.00
_cell.angle_beta   90.00
_cell.angle_gamma   90.00
#
_symmetry.space_group_name_H-M   'P 1'
#
loop_
_entity.id
_entity.type
_entity.pdbx_description
1 polymer ?
#
loop_
_entity_poly.entity_id
_entity_poly.type
_entity_poly.pdbx_seq_one_letter_code
_entity_poly.pdbx_strand_id
1 'polypeptide(L)'
;MIINEKSTSDVLKQYQELGFDLTKSMIIEFFIEGSQKNLQSIESQLISYRQDFQISIEQNEFGEMWTCYCSVNIIPSLENILAIETTLFNIAQKNDCSYEGFGSYGN
;
A
#
# COMPACT_ATOMS: atom_id res chain seq x y z
N MET A 1 -11.84 7.55 -1.20
CA MET A 1 -10.52 8.20 -1.07
C MET A 1 -10.01 8.64 -2.42
N ILE A 2 -9.39 9.79 -2.50
CA ILE A 2 -8.70 10.28 -3.71
C ILE A 2 -7.21 10.32 -3.38
N ILE A 3 -6.37 9.81 -4.28
CA ILE A 3 -4.92 9.87 -4.10
C ILE A 3 -4.49 11.33 -4.08
N ASN A 4 -3.79 11.73 -3.01
CA ASN A 4 -3.39 13.10 -2.77
C ASN A 4 -1.86 13.17 -2.65
N GLU A 5 -1.22 13.79 -3.64
CA GLU A 5 0.22 13.93 -3.67
C GLU A 5 0.77 14.64 -2.43
N LYS A 6 0.05 15.65 -1.93
CA LYS A 6 0.46 16.37 -0.73
C LYS A 6 0.49 15.46 0.49
N SER A 7 -0.54 14.62 0.67
CA SER A 7 -0.59 13.68 1.79
C SER A 7 0.58 12.70 1.75
N THR A 8 0.89 12.16 0.58
CA THR A 8 2.02 11.25 0.39
C THR A 8 3.33 11.96 0.67
N SER A 9 3.50 13.17 0.15
CA SER A 9 4.69 13.98 0.39
C SER A 9 4.88 14.29 1.88
N ASP A 10 3.80 14.58 2.60
CA ASP A 10 3.87 14.86 4.04
C ASP A 10 4.33 13.62 4.83
N VAL A 11 3.87 12.44 4.48
CA VAL A 11 4.32 11.19 5.11
C VAL A 11 5.81 10.97 4.87
N LEU A 12 6.29 11.20 3.64
CA LEU A 12 7.70 11.04 3.33
C LEU A 12 8.57 12.04 4.09
N LYS A 13 8.09 13.27 4.30
CA LYS A 13 8.79 14.24 5.15
C LYS A 13 8.89 13.74 6.58
N GLN A 14 7.83 13.15 7.13
CA GLN A 14 7.84 12.56 8.46
C GLN A 14 8.89 11.44 8.56
N TYR A 15 9.03 10.63 7.52
CA TYR A 15 10.05 9.58 7.49
C TYR A 15 11.45 10.17 7.56
N GLN A 16 11.71 11.28 6.82
CA GLN A 16 12.99 11.97 6.88
C GLN A 16 13.25 12.53 8.29
N GLU A 17 12.25 13.11 8.91
CA GLU A 17 12.35 13.65 10.28
C GLU A 17 12.65 12.56 11.30
N LEU A 18 12.19 11.32 11.04
CA LEU A 18 12.50 10.17 11.87
C LEU A 18 13.90 9.59 11.60
N GLY A 19 14.63 10.13 10.64
CA GLY A 19 15.98 9.71 10.33
C GLY A 19 16.08 8.62 9.27
N PHE A 20 14.97 8.31 8.56
CA PHE A 20 15.01 7.31 7.48
C PHE A 20 15.70 7.90 6.25
N ASP A 21 16.49 7.08 5.58
CA ASP A 21 17.20 7.49 4.37
C ASP A 21 16.34 7.13 3.14
N LEU A 22 15.69 8.15 2.56
CA LEU A 22 14.79 7.96 1.41
C LEU A 22 15.53 7.70 0.09
N THR A 23 16.87 7.75 0.10
CA THR A 23 17.68 7.41 -1.09
C THR A 23 17.98 5.93 -1.15
N LYS A 24 17.68 5.19 -0.10
CA LYS A 24 17.91 3.74 -0.01
C LYS A 24 16.58 3.01 -0.01
N SER A 25 16.60 1.77 -0.50
CA SER A 25 15.39 0.94 -0.47
C SER A 25 14.97 0.64 0.97
N MET A 26 13.66 0.56 1.17
CA MET A 26 13.06 0.13 2.42
C MET A 26 11.76 -0.60 2.12
N ILE A 27 11.29 -1.39 3.08
CA ILE A 27 10.03 -2.10 2.91
C ILE A 27 8.89 -1.13 3.15
N ILE A 28 8.05 -0.96 2.12
CA ILE A 28 6.81 -0.18 2.20
C ILE A 28 5.65 -1.16 2.18
N GLU A 29 4.70 -0.96 3.08
CA GLU A 29 3.51 -1.79 3.17
C GLU A 29 2.29 -0.96 2.80
N PHE A 30 1.55 -1.41 1.79
CA PHE A 30 0.33 -0.77 1.31
C PHE A 30 -0.88 -1.54 1.81
N PHE A 31 -1.96 -0.83 2.17
CA PHE A 31 -3.14 -1.43 2.80
C PHE A 31 -4.37 -1.26 1.93
N ILE A 32 -5.07 -2.38 1.68
CA ILE A 32 -6.37 -2.38 1.01
C ILE A 32 -7.36 -3.11 1.91
N GLU A 33 -8.52 -2.50 2.16
CA GLU A 33 -9.57 -3.05 3.02
C GLU A 33 -10.76 -3.49 2.21
N GLY A 34 -11.42 -4.58 2.63
CA GLY A 34 -12.60 -5.09 1.95
C GLY A 34 -13.09 -6.38 2.58
N SER A 35 -14.05 -7.06 1.91
CA SER A 35 -14.45 -8.40 2.32
C SER A 35 -13.34 -9.39 1.96
N GLN A 36 -13.29 -10.52 2.66
CA GLN A 36 -12.31 -11.56 2.36
C GLN A 36 -12.40 -11.99 0.89
N LYS A 37 -13.63 -12.21 0.40
CA LYS A 37 -13.85 -12.65 -0.98
C LYS A 37 -13.29 -11.64 -1.99
N ASN A 38 -13.58 -10.35 -1.80
CA ASN A 38 -13.13 -9.32 -2.73
C ASN A 38 -11.60 -9.17 -2.70
N LEU A 39 -11.00 -9.25 -1.51
CA LEU A 39 -9.55 -9.18 -1.40
C LEU A 39 -8.87 -10.38 -2.06
N GLN A 40 -9.42 -11.59 -1.89
CA GLN A 40 -8.89 -12.78 -2.56
C GLN A 40 -8.98 -12.66 -4.08
N SER A 41 -10.03 -12.02 -4.58
CA SER A 41 -10.20 -11.86 -6.03
C SER A 41 -9.20 -10.90 -6.66
N ILE A 42 -8.65 -9.95 -5.90
CA ILE A 42 -7.68 -8.99 -6.44
C ILE A 42 -6.23 -9.45 -6.30
N GLU A 43 -5.98 -10.52 -5.56
CA GLU A 43 -4.60 -10.97 -5.28
C GLU A 43 -3.80 -11.23 -6.56
N SER A 44 -4.41 -11.92 -7.54
CA SER A 44 -3.75 -12.18 -8.82
C SER A 44 -3.46 -10.90 -9.61
N GLN A 45 -4.32 -9.90 -9.50
CA GLN A 45 -4.12 -8.61 -10.15
C GLN A 45 -2.95 -7.85 -9.52
N LEU A 46 -2.81 -7.93 -8.19
CA LEU A 46 -1.72 -7.30 -7.46
C LEU A 46 -0.37 -7.93 -7.83
N ILE A 47 -0.32 -9.26 -7.85
CA ILE A 47 0.91 -9.99 -8.22
C ILE A 47 1.25 -9.74 -9.68
N SER A 48 0.25 -9.67 -10.56
CA SER A 48 0.44 -9.36 -11.97
C SER A 48 1.01 -7.96 -12.18
N TYR A 49 0.60 -7.01 -11.35
CA TYR A 49 1.15 -5.66 -11.36
C TYR A 49 2.61 -5.64 -10.89
N ARG A 50 2.89 -6.29 -9.75
CA ARG A 50 4.25 -6.37 -9.20
C ARG A 50 4.48 -7.76 -8.63
N GLN A 51 5.33 -8.53 -9.28
CA GLN A 51 5.67 -9.89 -8.84
C GLN A 51 6.47 -9.92 -7.53
N ASP A 52 7.06 -8.77 -7.14
CA ASP A 52 7.83 -8.65 -5.91
C ASP A 52 6.98 -8.30 -4.68
N PHE A 53 5.66 -8.11 -4.84
CA PHE A 53 4.77 -7.92 -3.69
C PHE A 53 4.71 -9.18 -2.82
N GLN A 54 4.87 -8.99 -1.51
CA GLN A 54 4.52 -9.98 -0.50
C GLN A 54 3.10 -9.65 -0.04
N ILE A 55 2.16 -10.57 -0.23
CA ILE A 55 0.74 -10.32 0.04
C ILE A 55 0.26 -11.17 1.20
N SER A 56 -0.44 -10.54 2.15
CA SER A 56 -1.09 -11.18 3.28
C SER A 56 -2.49 -10.60 3.42
N ILE A 57 -3.50 -11.47 3.60
CA ILE A 57 -4.88 -11.06 3.80
C ILE A 57 -5.31 -11.53 5.17
N GLU A 58 -5.65 -10.58 6.07
CA GLU A 58 -5.93 -10.86 7.46
C GLU A 58 -7.23 -10.21 7.89
N GLN A 59 -7.97 -10.88 8.77
CA GLN A 59 -9.20 -10.33 9.34
C GLN A 59 -8.86 -9.24 10.35
N ASN A 60 -9.59 -8.13 10.29
CA ASN A 60 -9.43 -7.06 11.26
C ASN A 60 -9.90 -7.50 12.64
N GLU A 61 -9.24 -7.01 13.68
CA GLU A 61 -9.49 -7.43 15.07
C GLU A 61 -10.94 -7.24 15.49
N PHE A 62 -11.56 -6.16 15.05
CA PHE A 62 -12.95 -5.85 15.40
C PHE A 62 -13.77 -5.66 14.13
N GLY A 63 -14.60 -6.66 13.78
CA GLY A 63 -15.54 -6.53 12.70
C GLY A 63 -15.39 -7.56 11.58
N GLU A 64 -16.16 -7.36 10.54
CA GLU A 64 -16.23 -8.29 9.40
C GLU A 64 -15.27 -7.94 8.27
N MET A 65 -14.59 -6.82 8.38
CA MET A 65 -13.66 -6.36 7.35
C MET A 65 -12.32 -7.08 7.44
N TRP A 66 -11.69 -7.19 6.29
CA TRP A 66 -10.36 -7.79 6.15
C TRP A 66 -9.41 -6.76 5.54
N THR A 67 -8.12 -6.92 5.77
CA THR A 67 -7.09 -6.06 5.20
C THR A 67 -6.11 -6.89 4.39
N CYS A 68 -5.83 -6.42 3.18
CA CYS A 68 -4.77 -6.95 2.33
C CYS A 68 -3.53 -6.08 2.52
N TYR A 69 -2.45 -6.71 2.94
CA TYR A 69 -1.15 -6.06 3.12
C TYR A 69 -0.28 -6.39 1.91
N CYS A 70 0.18 -5.37 1.20
CA CYS A 70 1.07 -5.52 0.05
C CYS A 70 2.41 -4.90 0.41
N SER A 71 3.40 -5.73 0.70
CA SER A 71 4.74 -5.27 1.12
C SER A 71 5.71 -5.38 -0.05
N VAL A 72 6.55 -4.38 -0.22
CA VAL A 72 7.55 -4.36 -1.30
C VAL A 72 8.77 -3.56 -0.84
N ASN A 73 9.95 -3.99 -1.28
CA ASN A 73 11.20 -3.31 -0.98
C ASN A 73 11.55 -2.39 -2.15
N ILE A 74 11.41 -1.07 -1.94
CA ILE A 74 11.62 -0.08 -2.99
C ILE A 74 12.31 1.17 -2.42
N ILE A 75 12.90 1.97 -3.32
CA ILE A 75 13.32 3.33 -2.95
C ILE A 75 12.06 4.17 -2.81
N PRO A 76 11.80 4.75 -1.63
CA PRO A 76 10.54 5.42 -1.34
C PRO A 76 10.51 6.87 -1.85
N SER A 77 10.80 7.07 -3.13
CA SER A 77 10.63 8.39 -3.73
C SER A 77 9.15 8.70 -3.87
N LEU A 78 8.82 10.00 -3.91
CA LEU A 78 7.44 10.44 -4.13
C LEU A 78 6.88 9.83 -5.41
N GLU A 79 7.66 9.82 -6.48
CA GLU A 79 7.26 9.25 -7.75
C GLU A 79 6.92 7.77 -7.64
N ASN A 80 7.80 6.97 -7.01
CA ASN A 80 7.59 5.53 -6.86
C ASN A 80 6.36 5.22 -6.02
N ILE A 81 6.20 5.92 -4.90
CA ILE A 81 5.05 5.70 -4.00
C ILE A 81 3.75 6.08 -4.70
N LEU A 82 3.69 7.26 -5.35
CA LEU A 82 2.47 7.70 -6.02
C LEU A 82 2.07 6.78 -7.16
N ALA A 83 3.03 6.25 -7.91
CA ALA A 83 2.74 5.31 -8.99
C ALA A 83 2.05 4.06 -8.46
N ILE A 84 2.56 3.50 -7.37
CA ILE A 84 1.97 2.31 -6.74
C ILE A 84 0.61 2.65 -6.13
N GLU A 85 0.50 3.75 -5.39
CA GLU A 85 -0.76 4.16 -4.78
C GLU A 85 -1.88 4.32 -5.81
N THR A 86 -1.58 4.97 -6.93
CA THR A 86 -2.56 5.18 -8.00
C THR A 86 -3.06 3.85 -8.56
N THR A 87 -2.15 2.92 -8.81
CA THR A 87 -2.51 1.60 -9.33
C THR A 87 -3.34 0.80 -8.34
N LEU A 88 -2.92 0.78 -7.07
CA LEU A 88 -3.65 0.05 -6.02
C LEU A 88 -5.02 0.65 -5.77
N PHE A 89 -5.13 1.98 -5.77
CA PHE A 89 -6.42 2.66 -5.65
C PHE A 89 -7.38 2.22 -6.77
N ASN A 90 -6.90 2.19 -8.02
CA ASN A 90 -7.72 1.79 -9.16
C ASN A 90 -8.14 0.32 -9.07
N ILE A 91 -7.23 -0.57 -8.70
CA ILE A 91 -7.55 -2.00 -8.54
C ILE A 91 -8.59 -2.18 -7.43
N ALA A 92 -8.39 -1.54 -6.29
CA ALA A 92 -9.31 -1.63 -5.15
C ALA A 92 -10.70 -1.15 -5.54
N GLN A 93 -10.81 0.01 -6.16
CA GLN A 93 -12.08 0.62 -6.52
C GLN A 93 -12.89 -0.25 -7.49
N LYS A 94 -12.23 -0.88 -8.45
CA LYS A 94 -12.88 -1.78 -9.42
C LYS A 94 -13.41 -3.07 -8.80
N ASN A 95 -12.97 -3.40 -7.61
CA ASN A 95 -13.29 -4.68 -6.95
C ASN A 95 -14.00 -4.48 -5.61
N ASP A 96 -14.65 -3.33 -5.42
CA ASP A 96 -15.39 -2.99 -4.19
C ASP A 96 -14.53 -3.08 -2.93
N CYS A 97 -13.27 -2.67 -3.05
CA CYS A 97 -12.34 -2.54 -1.95
C CYS A 97 -11.92 -1.09 -1.78
N SER A 98 -11.28 -0.78 -0.66
CA SER A 98 -10.83 0.58 -0.34
C SER A 98 -9.32 0.59 -0.10
N TYR A 99 -8.60 1.42 -0.87
CA TYR A 99 -7.18 1.65 -0.62
C TYR A 99 -7.04 2.58 0.59
N GLU A 100 -6.27 2.16 1.61
CA GLU A 100 -6.20 2.86 2.90
C GLU A 100 -4.88 3.59 3.16
N GLY A 101 -3.90 3.47 2.27
CA GLY A 101 -2.63 4.16 2.45
C GLY A 101 -1.46 3.22 2.60
N PHE A 102 -0.34 3.73 3.12
CA PHE A 102 0.88 2.95 3.27
C PHE A 102 1.59 3.28 4.58
N GLY A 103 2.53 2.41 4.96
CA GLY A 103 3.39 2.62 6.11
C GLY A 103 4.72 1.93 5.94
N SER A 104 5.65 2.18 6.86
CA SER A 104 6.95 1.53 6.88
C SER A 104 7.55 1.57 8.28
N TYR A 105 8.42 0.60 8.55
CA TYR A 105 9.22 0.58 9.77
C TYR A 105 10.61 1.23 9.58
N GLY A 106 10.88 1.71 8.36
CA GLY A 106 12.11 2.39 8.02
C GLY A 106 13.20 1.48 7.46
N ASN A 107 14.41 2.00 7.39
CA ASN A 107 15.58 1.28 6.85
C ASN A 107 16.81 1.43 7.74
#